data_7dceb6af60a36cfd464a91d0757a25eb
#
_entry.id   7dceb6af60a36cfd464a91d0757a25eb
#
_cell.length_a   1.000
_cell.length_b   1.000
_cell.length_c   1.000
_cell.angle_alpha   90.00
_cell.angle_beta   90.00
_cell.angle_gamma   90.00
#
_symmetry.space_group_name_H-M   'P 1'
#
loop_
_entity.id
_entity.type
_entity.pdbx_description
1 polymer ?
#
loop_
_entity_poly.entity_id
_entity_poly.type
_entity_poly.pdbx_seq_one_letter_code
_entity_poly.pdbx_strand_id
1 'polypeptide(L)'
;LGSRNPEDNLPWDFISLGIDKNFLLSEWEKAKAGIQTPDCRELCSSCGICNEEVQTKTAKGSLLETDNLQQNKKIPLYQASQYKYRVYYQKTGLLRFISHLDWMRMLFRRISVLELKTIFTQGFNPHPKVSLCPPLAVGIEGLAEYFDLSFYQPYSAELILQEFNKTKIPDFTVTAVEPIKTKITPPRTELLSTFFPDSLYLHIRDKIKFFKLSKIFTYTKGTPPKVKNYDLKEIIVSINLIGNELQLEKLLESPSVYEILPAVLTLEKTMLYQQKIYRNGFR
;
A
#
# COMPACT_ATOMS: atom_id res chain seq x y z
N LEU A 1 -14.07 -19.89 29.91
CA LEU A 1 -12.83 -20.65 29.63
C LEU A 1 -12.42 -21.31 30.93
N GLY A 2 -12.60 -22.65 31.04
CA GLY A 2 -12.16 -23.42 32.21
C GLY A 2 -10.64 -23.58 32.28
N SER A 3 -10.10 -23.89 33.48
CA SER A 3 -8.70 -24.29 33.62
C SER A 3 -8.47 -25.60 32.87
N ARG A 4 -7.35 -25.69 32.14
CA ARG A 4 -6.93 -26.91 31.45
C ARG A 4 -5.91 -27.64 32.30
N ASN A 5 -5.91 -28.98 32.20
CA ASN A 5 -4.86 -29.76 32.81
C ASN A 5 -3.58 -29.65 31.95
N PRO A 6 -2.39 -29.45 32.55
CA PRO A 6 -1.13 -29.42 31.85
C PRO A 6 -0.84 -30.69 31.03
N GLU A 7 -1.43 -31.82 31.39
CA GLU A 7 -1.27 -33.09 30.67
C GLU A 7 -2.21 -33.26 29.49
N ASP A 8 -3.22 -32.38 29.32
CA ASP A 8 -4.16 -32.45 28.22
C ASP A 8 -3.42 -32.23 26.87
N ASN A 9 -3.87 -32.95 25.84
CA ASN A 9 -3.40 -32.69 24.47
C ASN A 9 -3.95 -31.35 23.98
N LEU A 10 -3.05 -30.47 23.57
CA LEU A 10 -3.39 -29.15 23.04
C LEU A 10 -3.41 -29.18 21.50
N PRO A 11 -4.23 -28.33 20.85
CA PRO A 11 -4.32 -28.28 19.39
C PRO A 11 -3.00 -27.96 18.67
N TRP A 12 -2.01 -27.45 19.38
CA TRP A 12 -0.67 -27.12 18.86
C TRP A 12 0.45 -28.05 19.32
N ASP A 13 0.15 -29.18 20.00
CA ASP A 13 1.17 -30.14 20.45
C ASP A 13 1.92 -30.84 19.31
N PHE A 14 1.43 -30.70 18.06
CA PHE A 14 2.16 -31.14 16.89
C PHE A 14 3.38 -30.26 16.54
N ILE A 15 3.52 -29.08 17.18
CA ILE A 15 4.64 -28.16 16.98
C ILE A 15 5.72 -28.49 18.02
N SER A 16 6.83 -29.08 17.57
CA SER A 16 7.98 -29.31 18.44
C SER A 16 8.93 -28.14 18.37
N LEU A 17 9.22 -27.53 19.52
CA LEU A 17 10.25 -26.51 19.70
C LEU A 17 11.56 -27.09 20.22
N GLY A 18 11.69 -28.42 20.34
CA GLY A 18 12.84 -29.09 20.92
C GLY A 18 12.90 -29.01 22.45
N ILE A 19 11.93 -28.37 23.12
CA ILE A 19 11.87 -28.30 24.58
C ILE A 19 11.08 -29.51 25.12
N ASP A 20 11.62 -30.18 26.14
CA ASP A 20 10.96 -31.30 26.79
C ASP A 20 9.72 -30.80 27.55
N LYS A 21 8.57 -31.49 27.37
CA LYS A 21 7.31 -31.17 28.06
C LYS A 21 7.44 -31.28 29.58
N ASN A 22 8.21 -32.25 30.07
CA ASN A 22 8.47 -32.44 31.50
C ASN A 22 9.26 -31.24 32.09
N PHE A 23 10.18 -30.69 31.30
CA PHE A 23 10.88 -29.47 31.70
C PHE A 23 9.89 -28.31 31.87
N LEU A 24 8.96 -28.11 30.93
CA LEU A 24 7.95 -27.05 31.02
C LEU A 24 7.02 -27.23 32.22
N LEU A 25 6.64 -28.46 32.53
CA LEU A 25 5.85 -28.78 33.74
C LEU A 25 6.63 -28.44 35.00
N SER A 26 7.90 -28.82 35.08
CA SER A 26 8.78 -28.48 36.20
C SER A 26 8.92 -26.98 36.40
N GLU A 27 9.11 -26.24 35.32
CA GLU A 27 9.21 -24.77 35.37
C GLU A 27 7.88 -24.13 35.85
N TRP A 28 6.74 -24.69 35.45
CA TRP A 28 5.44 -24.22 35.89
C TRP A 28 5.25 -24.43 37.39
N GLU A 29 5.67 -25.60 37.95
CA GLU A 29 5.60 -25.86 39.42
C GLU A 29 6.56 -24.94 40.18
N LYS A 30 7.78 -24.72 39.68
CA LYS A 30 8.72 -23.76 40.26
C LYS A 30 8.14 -22.34 40.23
N ALA A 31 7.51 -21.93 39.15
CA ALA A 31 6.88 -20.62 39.04
C ALA A 31 5.78 -20.41 40.08
N LYS A 32 4.94 -21.44 40.34
CA LYS A 32 3.95 -21.42 41.42
C LYS A 32 4.58 -21.27 42.81
N ALA A 33 5.74 -21.90 43.01
CA ALA A 33 6.48 -21.83 44.27
C ALA A 33 7.35 -20.56 44.40
N GLY A 34 7.39 -19.69 43.35
CA GLY A 34 8.24 -18.51 43.31
C GLY A 34 9.74 -18.82 43.19
N ILE A 35 10.09 -20.03 42.72
CA ILE A 35 11.47 -20.47 42.58
C ILE A 35 11.96 -20.08 41.16
N GLN A 36 13.07 -19.35 41.10
CA GLN A 36 13.66 -18.95 39.85
C GLN A 36 14.65 -20.00 39.35
N THR A 37 14.55 -20.42 38.09
CA THR A 37 15.54 -21.26 37.43
C THR A 37 16.74 -20.42 37.03
N PRO A 38 17.98 -20.88 37.31
CA PRO A 38 19.19 -20.16 36.93
C PRO A 38 19.33 -20.04 35.43
N ASP A 39 20.10 -19.02 35.00
CA ASP A 39 20.42 -18.83 33.57
C ASP A 39 21.11 -20.05 33.00
N CYS A 40 20.71 -20.49 31.82
CA CYS A 40 21.29 -21.64 31.12
C CYS A 40 22.81 -21.53 30.87
N ARG A 41 23.39 -20.32 30.96
CA ARG A 41 24.83 -20.05 30.88
C ARG A 41 25.56 -20.36 32.19
N GLU A 42 24.84 -20.38 33.31
CA GLU A 42 25.39 -20.66 34.64
C GLU A 42 25.22 -22.13 35.02
N LEU A 43 24.02 -22.64 34.78
CA LEU A 43 23.69 -24.02 35.12
C LEU A 43 22.70 -24.60 34.11
N CYS A 44 23.01 -25.77 33.57
CA CYS A 44 22.12 -26.47 32.65
C CYS A 44 20.91 -27.02 33.40
N SER A 45 19.70 -26.64 32.96
CA SER A 45 18.43 -27.08 33.52
C SER A 45 17.81 -28.26 32.76
N SER A 46 18.53 -28.89 31.86
CA SER A 46 18.11 -30.09 31.09
C SER A 46 16.81 -29.89 30.32
N CYS A 47 16.64 -28.75 29.62
CA CYS A 47 15.44 -28.41 28.88
C CYS A 47 15.21 -29.23 27.59
N GLY A 48 16.19 -30.03 27.14
CA GLY A 48 16.10 -30.88 25.97
C GLY A 48 16.58 -30.24 24.66
N ILE A 49 16.85 -28.91 24.62
CA ILE A 49 17.25 -28.21 23.39
C ILE A 49 18.67 -28.56 22.95
N CYS A 50 19.59 -28.69 23.91
CA CYS A 50 21.00 -28.92 23.62
C CYS A 50 21.26 -30.39 23.33
N ASN A 51 22.08 -30.66 22.31
CA ASN A 51 22.63 -31.97 21.95
C ASN A 51 24.15 -31.83 21.61
N GLU A 52 24.73 -32.86 21.04
CA GLU A 52 26.16 -32.82 20.64
C GLU A 52 26.45 -31.75 19.57
N GLU A 53 25.49 -31.45 18.71
CA GLU A 53 25.61 -30.48 17.62
C GLU A 53 25.18 -29.05 18.04
N VAL A 54 24.24 -28.94 18.97
CA VAL A 54 23.64 -27.66 19.42
C VAL A 54 23.96 -27.44 20.89
N GLN A 55 24.84 -26.50 21.19
CA GLN A 55 25.21 -26.15 22.55
C GLN A 55 25.12 -24.65 22.78
N THR A 56 24.66 -24.27 23.97
CA THR A 56 24.72 -22.86 24.38
C THR A 56 26.17 -22.45 24.59
N LYS A 57 26.69 -21.59 23.74
CA LYS A 57 28.01 -20.99 23.91
C LYS A 57 27.86 -19.59 24.47
N THR A 58 28.41 -19.32 25.63
CA THR A 58 28.71 -17.98 26.08
C THR A 58 29.78 -17.41 25.16
N ALA A 59 29.49 -16.39 24.40
CA ALA A 59 30.54 -15.55 23.86
C ALA A 59 31.28 -14.94 25.06
N LYS A 60 32.38 -15.54 25.49
CA LYS A 60 33.30 -14.86 26.41
C LYS A 60 33.62 -13.55 25.74
N GLY A 61 33.28 -12.45 26.41
CA GLY A 61 33.40 -11.11 25.87
C GLY A 61 34.82 -10.69 25.56
N SER A 62 35.41 -11.23 24.51
CA SER A 62 36.10 -10.36 23.61
C SER A 62 34.96 -9.62 22.90
N LEU A 63 34.70 -8.37 23.25
CA LEU A 63 34.25 -7.41 22.30
C LEU A 63 34.86 -7.87 20.99
N LEU A 64 34.04 -8.45 20.09
CA LEU A 64 34.49 -8.73 18.72
C LEU A 64 35.30 -7.50 18.37
N GLU A 65 36.57 -7.70 18.09
CA GLU A 65 37.44 -6.60 17.69
C GLU A 65 36.70 -5.95 16.55
N THR A 66 36.08 -4.81 16.83
CA THR A 66 35.26 -4.04 15.92
C THR A 66 36.09 -3.46 14.78
N ASP A 67 37.41 -3.76 14.80
CA ASP A 67 38.39 -3.31 13.82
C ASP A 67 38.13 -3.87 12.41
N ASN A 68 37.51 -5.04 12.27
CA ASN A 68 37.11 -5.54 10.95
C ASN A 68 35.71 -5.12 10.50
N LEU A 69 34.87 -4.60 11.40
CA LEU A 69 33.57 -3.99 11.03
C LEU A 69 33.71 -2.51 10.66
N GLN A 70 34.85 -1.87 11.00
CA GLN A 70 35.11 -0.47 10.63
C GLN A 70 35.53 -0.32 9.16
N GLN A 71 35.84 -1.39 8.43
CA GLN A 71 36.08 -1.32 6.99
C GLN A 71 34.79 -1.38 6.15
N ASN A 72 33.64 -1.75 6.71
CA ASN A 72 32.41 -1.28 6.16
C ASN A 72 32.30 0.20 6.49
N LYS A 73 33.02 1.06 5.74
CA LYS A 73 32.72 2.49 5.68
C LYS A 73 31.22 2.59 5.69
N LYS A 74 30.64 3.06 6.82
CA LYS A 74 29.29 3.60 6.83
C LYS A 74 29.30 4.65 5.73
N ILE A 75 28.96 4.24 4.51
CA ILE A 75 28.58 5.22 3.48
C ILE A 75 27.50 5.98 4.20
N PRO A 76 27.70 7.28 4.49
CA PRO A 76 26.68 8.05 5.12
C PRO A 76 25.45 7.87 4.24
N LEU A 77 24.48 7.11 4.67
CA LEU A 77 23.23 6.83 3.92
C LEU A 77 22.57 8.12 3.42
N TYR A 78 22.99 9.25 3.96
CA TYR A 78 22.50 10.58 3.68
C TYR A 78 23.16 11.27 2.47
N GLN A 79 24.35 10.83 2.00
CA GLN A 79 25.09 11.45 0.89
C GLN A 79 25.18 10.60 -0.38
N ALA A 80 24.60 9.40 -0.39
CA ALA A 80 24.55 8.62 -1.61
C ALA A 80 23.63 9.30 -2.63
N SER A 81 24.13 9.45 -3.85
CA SER A 81 23.32 9.91 -4.98
C SER A 81 22.04 9.09 -5.04
N GLN A 82 20.90 9.79 -5.12
CA GLN A 82 19.60 9.13 -5.19
C GLN A 82 19.12 9.15 -6.63
N TYR A 83 18.88 7.99 -7.18
CA TYR A 83 18.32 7.83 -8.52
C TYR A 83 16.84 7.60 -8.40
N LYS A 84 16.03 8.54 -8.90
CA LYS A 84 14.57 8.50 -8.80
C LYS A 84 13.96 8.09 -10.12
N TYR A 85 12.97 7.22 -10.03
CA TYR A 85 12.22 6.75 -11.19
C TYR A 85 10.74 6.87 -10.93
N ARG A 86 9.98 7.27 -11.93
CA ARG A 86 8.52 7.18 -11.95
C ARG A 86 8.13 5.86 -12.56
N VAL A 87 7.36 5.11 -11.81
CA VAL A 87 6.84 3.80 -12.22
C VAL A 87 5.36 3.95 -12.46
N TYR A 88 4.95 3.78 -13.72
CA TYR A 88 3.54 3.81 -14.13
C TYR A 88 2.95 2.41 -14.01
N TYR A 89 1.71 2.33 -13.54
CA TYR A 89 1.05 1.07 -13.34
C TYR A 89 -0.46 1.13 -13.57
N GLN A 90 -1.05 -0.03 -13.78
CA GLN A 90 -2.48 -0.24 -13.80
C GLN A 90 -2.93 -0.98 -12.52
N LYS A 91 -4.05 -0.54 -11.97
CA LYS A 91 -4.74 -1.15 -10.84
C LYS A 91 -6.19 -1.39 -11.26
N THR A 92 -6.51 -2.61 -11.65
CA THR A 92 -7.79 -2.98 -12.29
C THR A 92 -8.51 -4.07 -11.53
N GLY A 93 -9.56 -4.63 -12.09
CA GLY A 93 -10.26 -5.81 -11.61
C GLY A 93 -10.65 -5.73 -10.13
N LEU A 94 -10.34 -6.76 -9.35
CA LEU A 94 -10.67 -6.83 -7.93
C LEU A 94 -9.82 -5.89 -7.06
N LEU A 95 -8.63 -5.50 -7.51
CA LEU A 95 -7.79 -4.56 -6.76
C LEU A 95 -8.43 -3.18 -6.61
N ARG A 96 -9.38 -2.78 -7.47
CA ARG A 96 -10.11 -1.51 -7.31
C ARG A 96 -10.86 -1.39 -5.98
N PHE A 97 -11.18 -2.51 -5.34
CA PHE A 97 -11.93 -2.55 -4.08
C PHE A 97 -11.07 -2.51 -2.82
N ILE A 98 -9.73 -2.61 -2.93
CA ILE A 98 -8.85 -2.47 -1.77
C ILE A 98 -8.63 -1.00 -1.41
N SER A 99 -8.50 -0.73 -0.11
CA SER A 99 -8.24 0.61 0.41
C SER A 99 -6.86 1.14 -0.04
N HIS A 100 -6.68 2.47 -0.01
CA HIS A 100 -5.38 3.08 -0.32
C HIS A 100 -4.27 2.60 0.63
N LEU A 101 -4.57 2.40 1.90
CA LEU A 101 -3.59 1.91 2.89
C LEU A 101 -3.19 0.46 2.62
N ASP A 102 -4.12 -0.40 2.25
CA ASP A 102 -3.82 -1.80 1.93
C ASP A 102 -3.06 -1.91 0.61
N TRP A 103 -3.40 -1.03 -0.36
CA TRP A 103 -2.62 -0.86 -1.58
C TRP A 103 -1.17 -0.48 -1.28
N MET A 104 -0.94 0.53 -0.42
CA MET A 104 0.41 0.92 0.01
C MET A 104 1.18 -0.24 0.65
N ARG A 105 0.55 -0.98 1.57
CA ARG A 105 1.17 -2.14 2.23
C ARG A 105 1.56 -3.21 1.23
N MET A 106 0.70 -3.50 0.26
CA MET A 106 0.99 -4.45 -0.81
C MET A 106 2.16 -3.99 -1.67
N LEU A 107 2.17 -2.72 -2.06
CA LEU A 107 3.25 -2.12 -2.84
C LEU A 107 4.59 -2.17 -2.09
N PHE A 108 4.61 -1.82 -0.81
CA PHE A 108 5.83 -1.88 0.01
C PHE A 108 6.38 -3.29 0.12
N ARG A 109 5.52 -4.30 0.32
CA ARG A 109 5.93 -5.71 0.29
C ARG A 109 6.50 -6.09 -1.08
N ARG A 110 5.88 -5.64 -2.17
CA ARG A 110 6.38 -5.89 -3.53
C ARG A 110 7.76 -5.28 -3.73
N ILE A 111 7.96 -4.03 -3.32
CA ILE A 111 9.25 -3.34 -3.43
C ILE A 111 10.32 -4.04 -2.58
N SER A 112 9.98 -4.53 -1.40
CA SER A 112 10.94 -5.18 -0.50
C SER A 112 11.47 -6.53 -1.03
N VAL A 113 10.78 -7.17 -1.96
CA VAL A 113 11.23 -8.43 -2.59
C VAL A 113 11.89 -8.22 -3.96
N LEU A 114 12.05 -6.98 -4.42
CA LEU A 114 12.81 -6.69 -5.63
C LEU A 114 14.30 -6.96 -5.40
N GLU A 115 14.98 -7.53 -6.39
CA GLU A 115 16.43 -7.71 -6.38
C GLU A 115 17.20 -6.41 -6.70
N LEU A 116 16.61 -5.26 -6.31
CA LEU A 116 17.14 -3.92 -6.55
C LEU A 116 17.40 -3.19 -5.24
N LYS A 117 18.49 -2.43 -5.17
CA LYS A 117 18.87 -1.68 -3.95
C LYS A 117 18.03 -0.42 -3.79
N THR A 118 16.80 -0.58 -3.27
CA THR A 118 15.87 0.52 -2.99
C THR A 118 16.28 1.30 -1.74
N ILE A 119 15.98 2.60 -1.71
CA ILE A 119 16.20 3.45 -0.54
C ILE A 119 15.01 3.31 0.41
N PHE A 120 15.31 3.15 1.70
CA PHE A 120 14.32 3.11 2.78
C PHE A 120 14.31 4.41 3.56
N THR A 121 13.20 4.68 4.24
CA THR A 121 13.08 5.80 5.19
C THR A 121 13.92 5.51 6.43
N GLN A 122 14.35 6.58 7.11
CA GLN A 122 15.05 6.47 8.40
C GLN A 122 14.02 6.51 9.53
N GLY A 123 14.17 5.67 10.53
CA GLY A 123 13.28 5.60 11.68
C GLY A 123 13.14 4.19 12.25
N PHE A 124 12.33 4.03 13.27
CA PHE A 124 12.10 2.74 13.95
C PHE A 124 11.45 1.69 13.05
N ASN A 125 10.62 2.10 12.10
CA ASN A 125 9.97 1.22 11.14
C ASN A 125 10.34 1.64 9.71
N PRO A 126 11.49 1.22 9.17
CA PRO A 126 11.92 1.58 7.84
C PRO A 126 10.96 1.01 6.79
N HIS A 127 10.55 1.83 5.84
CA HIS A 127 9.78 1.40 4.67
C HIS A 127 10.39 2.00 3.40
N PRO A 128 10.13 1.43 2.21
CA PRO A 128 10.65 1.96 0.95
C PRO A 128 10.31 3.44 0.79
N LYS A 129 11.29 4.24 0.34
CA LYS A 129 11.09 5.68 0.09
C LYS A 129 10.33 5.87 -1.21
N VAL A 130 9.00 5.92 -1.08
CA VAL A 130 8.04 6.01 -2.19
C VAL A 130 7.21 7.29 -2.06
N SER A 131 6.96 7.96 -3.19
CA SER A 131 5.97 9.02 -3.31
C SER A 131 4.86 8.53 -4.23
N LEU A 132 3.64 8.46 -3.74
CA LEU A 132 2.49 7.97 -4.50
C LEU A 132 1.77 9.11 -5.22
N CYS A 133 1.13 8.79 -6.34
CA CYS A 133 0.13 9.66 -6.94
C CYS A 133 -1.06 9.89 -5.98
N PRO A 134 -1.92 10.88 -6.23
CA PRO A 134 -3.12 11.11 -5.42
C PRO A 134 -3.96 9.83 -5.29
N PRO A 135 -4.52 9.56 -4.09
CA PRO A 135 -5.26 8.33 -3.82
C PRO A 135 -6.38 8.07 -4.83
N LEU A 136 -6.49 6.82 -5.27
CA LEU A 136 -7.60 6.35 -6.10
C LEU A 136 -8.77 5.97 -5.19
N ALA A 137 -9.96 6.48 -5.46
CA ALA A 137 -11.15 6.10 -4.71
C ALA A 137 -11.48 4.61 -4.91
N VAL A 138 -12.01 3.97 -3.86
CA VAL A 138 -12.44 2.57 -3.91
C VAL A 138 -13.51 2.38 -4.98
N GLY A 139 -13.42 1.32 -5.77
CA GLY A 139 -14.32 1.01 -6.87
C GLY A 139 -13.89 1.56 -8.23
N ILE A 140 -12.88 2.44 -8.30
CA ILE A 140 -12.33 2.99 -9.54
C ILE A 140 -11.13 2.17 -9.99
N GLU A 141 -11.06 1.87 -11.28
CA GLU A 141 -9.89 1.26 -11.92
C GLU A 141 -8.90 2.35 -12.34
N GLY A 142 -7.62 2.21 -11.97
CA GLY A 142 -6.55 3.12 -12.37
C GLY A 142 -5.82 2.56 -13.58
N LEU A 143 -5.88 3.25 -14.72
CA LEU A 143 -5.21 2.83 -15.96
C LEU A 143 -3.84 3.48 -16.15
N ALA A 144 -3.59 4.64 -15.51
CA ALA A 144 -2.34 5.37 -15.61
C ALA A 144 -1.96 5.98 -14.24
N GLU A 145 -1.89 5.11 -13.23
CA GLU A 145 -1.39 5.45 -11.91
C GLU A 145 0.13 5.50 -11.91
N TYR A 146 0.74 6.18 -10.94
CA TYR A 146 2.18 6.19 -10.79
C TYR A 146 2.63 6.24 -9.34
N PHE A 147 3.86 5.84 -9.11
CA PHE A 147 4.62 6.15 -7.91
C PHE A 147 6.07 6.45 -8.26
N ASP A 148 6.70 7.29 -7.46
CA ASP A 148 8.11 7.62 -7.58
C ASP A 148 8.90 6.81 -6.56
N LEU A 149 9.92 6.07 -7.01
CA LEU A 149 10.77 5.19 -6.21
C LEU A 149 12.23 5.64 -6.30
N SER A 150 12.97 5.55 -5.19
CA SER A 150 14.36 5.95 -5.11
C SER A 150 15.29 4.74 -4.92
N PHE A 151 16.42 4.73 -5.63
CA PHE A 151 17.44 3.69 -5.56
C PHE A 151 18.81 4.27 -5.19
N TYR A 152 19.67 3.44 -4.61
CA TYR A 152 21.07 3.80 -4.27
C TYR A 152 21.99 3.86 -5.49
N GLN A 153 21.63 3.17 -6.58
CA GLN A 153 22.41 3.11 -7.82
C GLN A 153 21.49 3.25 -9.04
N PRO A 154 22.03 3.65 -10.20
CA PRO A 154 21.22 3.73 -11.42
C PRO A 154 20.87 2.33 -11.93
N TYR A 155 19.66 2.19 -12.44
CA TYR A 155 19.18 1.00 -13.13
C TYR A 155 18.57 1.41 -14.48
N SER A 156 18.56 0.50 -15.46
CA SER A 156 17.78 0.74 -16.67
C SER A 156 16.28 0.67 -16.38
N ALA A 157 15.49 1.44 -17.12
CA ALA A 157 14.02 1.44 -16.97
C ALA A 157 13.44 0.04 -17.24
N GLU A 158 14.01 -0.66 -18.23
CA GLU A 158 13.62 -2.01 -18.61
C GLU A 158 13.85 -3.02 -17.49
N LEU A 159 14.98 -2.93 -16.78
CA LEU A 159 15.28 -3.82 -15.65
C LEU A 159 14.28 -3.61 -14.53
N ILE A 160 13.98 -2.35 -14.16
CA ILE A 160 12.99 -2.03 -13.13
C ILE A 160 11.61 -2.58 -13.51
N LEU A 161 11.19 -2.37 -14.76
CA LEU A 161 9.92 -2.86 -15.30
C LEU A 161 9.85 -4.39 -15.25
N GLN A 162 10.90 -5.09 -15.67
CA GLN A 162 10.97 -6.54 -15.63
C GLN A 162 10.89 -7.07 -14.21
N GLU A 163 11.63 -6.50 -13.25
CA GLU A 163 11.62 -6.91 -11.85
C GLU A 163 10.24 -6.72 -11.21
N PHE A 164 9.53 -5.63 -11.50
CA PHE A 164 8.15 -5.45 -11.02
C PHE A 164 7.18 -6.48 -11.59
N ASN A 165 7.33 -6.87 -12.84
CA ASN A 165 6.43 -7.80 -13.53
C ASN A 165 6.86 -9.28 -13.46
N LYS A 166 8.05 -9.59 -12.91
CA LYS A 166 8.59 -10.95 -12.73
C LYS A 166 7.63 -11.86 -11.94
N THR A 167 7.05 -11.33 -10.86
CA THR A 167 6.00 -12.01 -10.11
C THR A 167 4.66 -11.39 -10.46
N LYS A 168 3.80 -12.15 -11.09
CA LYS A 168 2.46 -11.68 -11.46
C LYS A 168 1.60 -11.47 -10.22
N ILE A 169 1.07 -10.28 -10.07
CA ILE A 169 0.03 -9.95 -9.09
C ILE A 169 -1.25 -9.74 -9.92
N PRO A 170 -2.34 -10.48 -9.66
CA PRO A 170 -3.59 -10.28 -10.37
C PRO A 170 -4.02 -8.81 -10.32
N ASP A 171 -4.49 -8.29 -11.44
CA ASP A 171 -5.04 -6.93 -11.56
C ASP A 171 -4.04 -5.78 -11.29
N PHE A 172 -2.73 -6.09 -11.18
CA PHE A 172 -1.64 -5.12 -11.09
C PHE A 172 -0.59 -5.37 -12.15
N THR A 173 -0.25 -4.35 -12.92
CA THR A 173 0.78 -4.41 -13.96
C THR A 173 1.54 -3.10 -14.03
N VAL A 174 2.86 -3.15 -14.00
CA VAL A 174 3.72 -2.00 -14.30
C VAL A 174 3.82 -1.86 -15.81
N THR A 175 3.45 -0.69 -16.33
CA THR A 175 3.34 -0.42 -17.77
C THR A 175 4.53 0.33 -18.35
N ALA A 176 5.13 1.23 -17.55
CA ALA A 176 6.30 2.00 -17.96
C ALA A 176 7.12 2.45 -16.76
N VAL A 177 8.39 2.75 -17.01
CA VAL A 177 9.31 3.32 -16.01
C VAL A 177 10.11 4.44 -16.67
N GLU A 178 10.23 5.58 -15.99
CA GLU A 178 10.96 6.74 -16.48
C GLU A 178 11.88 7.32 -15.39
N PRO A 179 13.13 7.69 -15.72
CA PRO A 179 14.00 8.38 -14.79
C PRO A 179 13.52 9.81 -14.54
N ILE A 180 13.45 10.22 -13.25
CA ILE A 180 13.09 11.58 -12.87
C ILE A 180 14.35 12.44 -12.80
N LYS A 181 14.54 13.31 -13.77
CA LYS A 181 15.69 14.23 -13.88
C LYS A 181 15.44 15.60 -13.27
N THR A 182 14.19 16.03 -13.18
CA THR A 182 13.80 17.36 -12.73
C THR A 182 12.71 17.31 -11.67
N LYS A 183 12.52 18.40 -10.94
CA LYS A 183 11.40 18.53 -10.00
C LYS A 183 10.08 18.50 -10.78
N ILE A 184 9.23 17.55 -10.46
CA ILE A 184 7.92 17.39 -11.12
C ILE A 184 6.89 18.22 -10.35
N THR A 185 6.10 18.99 -11.09
CA THR A 185 4.93 19.70 -10.54
C THR A 185 3.85 18.67 -10.23
N PRO A 186 3.25 18.69 -9.02
CA PRO A 186 2.13 17.82 -8.71
C PRO A 186 0.96 18.06 -9.68
N PRO A 187 0.24 17.01 -10.09
CA PRO A 187 -0.95 17.17 -10.91
C PRO A 187 -2.04 17.91 -10.13
N ARG A 188 -2.88 18.65 -10.85
CA ARG A 188 -4.01 19.39 -10.27
C ARG A 188 -5.35 18.76 -10.59
N THR A 189 -5.44 18.04 -11.70
CA THR A 189 -6.68 17.41 -12.17
C THR A 189 -6.49 15.92 -12.39
N GLU A 190 -7.59 15.20 -12.36
CA GLU A 190 -7.68 13.80 -12.76
C GLU A 190 -8.66 13.62 -13.91
N LEU A 191 -8.33 12.71 -14.82
CA LEU A 191 -9.12 12.35 -15.99
C LEU A 191 -9.85 11.04 -15.70
N LEU A 192 -11.17 11.08 -15.71
CA LEU A 192 -12.03 9.95 -15.42
C LEU A 192 -12.88 9.61 -16.64
N SER A 193 -13.17 8.33 -16.85
CA SER A 193 -14.19 7.92 -17.82
C SER A 193 -15.08 6.81 -17.27
N THR A 194 -16.29 6.73 -17.81
CA THR A 194 -17.25 5.65 -17.55
C THR A 194 -18.17 5.49 -18.74
N PHE A 195 -18.69 4.28 -18.92
CA PHE A 195 -19.63 3.96 -20.00
C PHE A 195 -21.04 3.81 -19.47
N PHE A 196 -21.99 4.36 -20.19
CA PHE A 196 -23.41 4.24 -19.86
C PHE A 196 -24.16 3.44 -20.95
N PRO A 197 -25.23 2.73 -20.61
CA PRO A 197 -26.06 2.07 -21.60
C PRO A 197 -26.75 3.08 -22.53
N ASP A 198 -27.02 2.67 -23.77
CA ASP A 198 -27.65 3.49 -24.81
C ASP A 198 -28.96 4.12 -24.36
N SER A 199 -29.73 3.42 -23.51
CA SER A 199 -30.97 3.90 -22.96
C SER A 199 -30.85 5.19 -22.15
N LEU A 200 -29.67 5.47 -21.61
CA LEU A 200 -29.41 6.69 -20.83
C LEU A 200 -28.76 7.81 -21.64
N TYR A 201 -28.35 7.54 -22.89
CA TYR A 201 -27.61 8.50 -23.71
C TYR A 201 -28.25 9.87 -23.81
N LEU A 202 -29.52 9.93 -24.20
CA LEU A 202 -30.25 11.19 -24.36
C LEU A 202 -30.36 11.95 -23.04
N HIS A 203 -30.69 11.24 -21.97
CA HIS A 203 -30.78 11.81 -20.62
C HIS A 203 -29.47 12.45 -20.21
N ILE A 204 -28.36 11.71 -20.32
CA ILE A 204 -27.02 12.16 -19.92
C ILE A 204 -26.60 13.36 -20.78
N ARG A 205 -26.80 13.29 -22.10
CA ARG A 205 -26.49 14.38 -23.02
C ARG A 205 -27.19 15.68 -22.64
N ASP A 206 -28.51 15.59 -22.34
CA ASP A 206 -29.31 16.76 -22.01
C ASP A 206 -28.89 17.33 -20.63
N LYS A 207 -28.57 16.51 -19.65
CA LYS A 207 -28.05 16.94 -18.34
C LYS A 207 -26.70 17.63 -18.47
N ILE A 208 -25.77 17.08 -19.27
CA ILE A 208 -24.48 17.72 -19.54
C ILE A 208 -24.70 19.08 -20.24
N LYS A 209 -25.58 19.15 -21.21
CA LYS A 209 -25.93 20.43 -21.87
C LYS A 209 -26.46 21.45 -20.86
N PHE A 210 -27.38 21.05 -19.99
CA PHE A 210 -27.92 21.90 -18.92
C PHE A 210 -26.77 22.35 -17.97
N PHE A 211 -25.92 21.44 -17.50
CA PHE A 211 -24.78 21.77 -16.68
C PHE A 211 -23.88 22.79 -17.38
N LYS A 212 -23.53 22.60 -18.67
CA LYS A 212 -22.68 23.52 -19.43
C LYS A 212 -23.25 24.92 -19.54
N LEU A 213 -24.57 25.05 -19.71
CA LEU A 213 -25.28 26.33 -19.83
C LEU A 213 -25.47 27.04 -18.49
N SER A 214 -25.47 26.32 -17.38
CA SER A 214 -25.64 26.89 -16.04
C SER A 214 -24.41 27.74 -15.65
N LYS A 215 -24.64 28.92 -15.05
CA LYS A 215 -23.58 29.78 -14.55
C LYS A 215 -23.00 29.28 -13.23
N ILE A 216 -23.82 28.74 -12.36
CA ILE A 216 -23.50 28.20 -11.04
C ILE A 216 -24.16 26.83 -10.93
N PHE A 217 -23.51 25.87 -10.35
CA PHE A 217 -24.08 24.55 -10.10
C PHE A 217 -23.63 24.06 -8.71
N THR A 218 -24.46 24.33 -7.71
CA THR A 218 -24.13 24.04 -6.31
C THR A 218 -24.39 22.58 -5.95
N TYR A 219 -23.40 21.94 -5.31
CA TYR A 219 -23.53 20.64 -4.67
C TYR A 219 -23.26 20.78 -3.16
N THR A 220 -24.18 20.28 -2.35
CA THR A 220 -24.08 20.33 -0.89
C THR A 220 -23.73 18.94 -0.34
N LYS A 221 -22.65 18.86 0.43
CA LYS A 221 -22.18 17.64 1.07
C LYS A 221 -22.25 17.75 2.59
N GLY A 222 -22.74 16.68 3.23
CA GLY A 222 -22.78 16.55 4.68
C GLY A 222 -24.13 16.84 5.29
N THR A 223 -24.22 16.66 6.61
CA THR A 223 -25.40 16.94 7.44
C THR A 223 -25.04 17.97 8.50
N PRO A 224 -25.98 18.83 8.95
CA PRO A 224 -25.72 19.78 10.03
C PRO A 224 -25.13 19.11 11.26
N PRO A 225 -24.15 19.72 11.94
CA PRO A 225 -23.57 21.05 11.67
C PRO A 225 -22.43 21.08 10.62
N LYS A 226 -22.07 19.95 10.00
CA LYS A 226 -20.92 19.84 9.08
C LYS A 226 -21.37 19.82 7.61
N VAL A 227 -21.91 20.92 7.13
CA VAL A 227 -22.33 21.09 5.73
C VAL A 227 -21.24 21.84 4.95
N LYS A 228 -20.91 21.34 3.75
CA LYS A 228 -20.00 22.00 2.80
C LYS A 228 -20.71 22.18 1.47
N ASN A 229 -20.66 23.39 0.93
CA ASN A 229 -21.17 23.72 -0.39
C ASN A 229 -20.00 23.82 -1.38
N TYR A 230 -20.20 23.27 -2.57
CA TYR A 230 -19.24 23.27 -3.66
C TYR A 230 -19.93 23.82 -4.92
N ASP A 231 -19.26 24.72 -5.63
CA ASP A 231 -19.67 25.04 -7.00
C ASP A 231 -18.99 24.06 -7.95
N LEU A 232 -19.77 23.18 -8.55
CA LEU A 232 -19.25 22.17 -9.48
C LEU A 232 -18.71 22.78 -10.78
N LYS A 233 -19.03 24.04 -11.07
CA LYS A 233 -18.49 24.77 -12.23
C LYS A 233 -17.02 25.13 -12.05
N GLU A 234 -16.58 25.35 -10.81
CA GLU A 234 -15.19 25.59 -10.47
C GLU A 234 -14.37 24.28 -10.38
N ILE A 235 -15.04 23.18 -10.06
CA ILE A 235 -14.44 21.87 -9.83
C ILE A 235 -14.26 21.07 -11.11
N ILE A 236 -15.26 21.08 -11.99
CA ILE A 236 -15.26 20.33 -13.25
C ILE A 236 -14.60 21.18 -14.33
N VAL A 237 -13.41 20.79 -14.74
CA VAL A 237 -12.66 21.44 -15.83
C VAL A 237 -13.30 21.12 -17.18
N SER A 238 -13.64 19.86 -17.41
CA SER A 238 -14.38 19.46 -18.59
C SER A 238 -15.25 18.23 -18.35
N ILE A 239 -16.40 18.19 -19.05
CA ILE A 239 -17.30 17.03 -19.09
C ILE A 239 -17.83 16.86 -20.50
N ASN A 240 -17.62 15.68 -21.09
CA ASN A 240 -17.98 15.38 -22.46
C ASN A 240 -18.59 13.98 -22.56
N LEU A 241 -19.50 13.81 -23.52
CA LEU A 241 -20.07 12.51 -23.89
C LEU A 241 -19.66 12.22 -25.34
N ILE A 242 -18.93 11.14 -25.55
CA ILE A 242 -18.45 10.69 -26.86
C ILE A 242 -19.00 9.27 -27.09
N GLY A 243 -20.05 9.18 -27.93
CA GLY A 243 -20.84 7.95 -27.93
C GLY A 243 -21.39 7.68 -26.53
N ASN A 244 -21.17 6.50 -25.99
CA ASN A 244 -21.61 6.09 -24.67
C ASN A 244 -20.55 6.30 -23.56
N GLU A 245 -19.37 6.81 -23.92
CA GLU A 245 -18.32 7.14 -22.98
C GLU A 245 -18.48 8.56 -22.44
N LEU A 246 -18.68 8.70 -21.15
CA LEU A 246 -18.59 9.97 -20.45
C LEU A 246 -17.14 10.18 -20.01
N GLN A 247 -16.56 11.31 -20.40
CA GLN A 247 -15.25 11.76 -20.00
C GLN A 247 -15.37 12.98 -19.08
N LEU A 248 -14.72 12.93 -17.93
CA LEU A 248 -14.73 13.95 -16.89
C LEU A 248 -13.30 14.33 -16.53
N GLU A 249 -12.98 15.61 -16.58
CA GLU A 249 -11.79 16.19 -15.96
C GLU A 249 -12.20 17.04 -14.78
N LYS A 250 -11.68 16.75 -13.60
CA LYS A 250 -11.99 17.48 -12.37
C LYS A 250 -10.78 17.75 -11.52
N LEU A 251 -10.86 18.73 -10.62
CA LEU A 251 -9.84 19.00 -9.62
C LEU A 251 -9.70 17.82 -8.67
N LEU A 252 -8.44 17.51 -8.27
CA LEU A 252 -8.13 16.44 -7.32
C LEU A 252 -8.69 16.71 -5.92
N GLU A 253 -8.54 17.95 -5.44
CA GLU A 253 -9.04 18.38 -4.13
C GLU A 253 -10.53 18.73 -4.17
N SER A 254 -11.36 17.77 -4.56
CA SER A 254 -12.80 17.98 -4.77
C SER A 254 -13.61 16.75 -4.32
N PRO A 255 -14.94 16.84 -4.24
CA PRO A 255 -15.78 15.69 -3.96
C PRO A 255 -15.54 14.52 -4.91
N SER A 256 -15.83 13.31 -4.45
CA SER A 256 -15.69 12.09 -5.24
C SER A 256 -16.54 12.12 -6.51
N VAL A 257 -16.10 11.43 -7.56
CA VAL A 257 -16.89 11.21 -8.78
C VAL A 257 -18.25 10.58 -8.47
N TYR A 258 -18.34 9.71 -7.46
CA TYR A 258 -19.60 9.12 -6.98
C TYR A 258 -20.57 10.13 -6.31
N GLU A 259 -20.12 11.34 -6.07
CA GLU A 259 -20.94 12.45 -5.57
C GLU A 259 -21.24 13.46 -6.67
N ILE A 260 -20.24 13.76 -7.50
CA ILE A 260 -20.34 14.75 -8.58
C ILE A 260 -21.25 14.27 -9.71
N LEU A 261 -21.02 13.06 -10.26
CA LEU A 261 -21.78 12.59 -11.40
C LEU A 261 -23.29 12.42 -11.10
N PRO A 262 -23.72 11.85 -9.96
CA PRO A 262 -25.14 11.83 -9.61
C PRO A 262 -25.76 13.22 -9.54
N ALA A 263 -25.04 14.20 -8.99
CA ALA A 263 -25.54 15.55 -8.88
C ALA A 263 -25.71 16.21 -10.26
N VAL A 264 -24.70 16.10 -11.14
CA VAL A 264 -24.73 16.70 -12.49
C VAL A 264 -25.74 15.99 -13.41
N LEU A 265 -25.75 14.65 -13.35
CA LEU A 265 -26.59 13.84 -14.27
C LEU A 265 -27.98 13.54 -13.73
N THR A 266 -28.26 13.91 -12.48
CA THR A 266 -29.53 13.59 -11.81
C THR A 266 -29.79 12.07 -11.82
N LEU A 267 -28.80 11.29 -11.45
CA LEU A 267 -28.84 9.84 -11.34
C LEU A 267 -28.80 9.40 -9.89
N GLU A 268 -29.33 8.23 -9.59
CA GLU A 268 -29.10 7.60 -8.29
C GLU A 268 -27.65 7.13 -8.14
N LYS A 269 -27.08 7.29 -6.95
CA LYS A 269 -25.69 6.84 -6.67
C LYS A 269 -25.52 5.34 -6.92
N THR A 270 -26.53 4.54 -6.64
CA THR A 270 -26.56 3.09 -6.86
C THR A 270 -26.27 2.70 -8.30
N MET A 271 -26.73 3.49 -9.27
CA MET A 271 -26.46 3.26 -10.69
C MET A 271 -24.96 3.41 -11.01
N LEU A 272 -24.26 4.36 -10.38
CA LEU A 272 -22.82 4.54 -10.61
C LEU A 272 -21.98 3.43 -9.98
N TYR A 273 -22.42 2.86 -8.86
CA TYR A 273 -21.71 1.73 -8.25
C TYR A 273 -21.74 0.47 -9.12
N GLN A 274 -22.71 0.36 -10.01
CA GLN A 274 -22.80 -0.73 -10.98
C GLN A 274 -21.92 -0.50 -12.23
N GLN A 275 -21.50 0.75 -12.46
CA GLN A 275 -20.66 1.09 -13.60
C GLN A 275 -19.18 0.94 -13.27
N LYS A 276 -18.39 0.59 -14.29
CA LYS A 276 -16.93 0.68 -14.18
C LYS A 276 -16.51 2.12 -14.44
N ILE A 277 -15.79 2.68 -13.48
CA ILE A 277 -15.17 4.00 -13.62
C ILE A 277 -13.68 3.81 -13.71
N TYR A 278 -13.05 4.51 -14.65
CA TYR A 278 -11.63 4.46 -14.93
C TYR A 278 -10.99 5.81 -14.64
N ARG A 279 -9.83 5.81 -13.97
CA ARG A 279 -8.93 6.98 -13.96
C ARG A 279 -7.88 6.78 -15.03
N ASN A 280 -7.97 7.60 -16.09
CA ASN A 280 -7.13 7.51 -17.28
C ASN A 280 -5.80 8.25 -17.11
N GLY A 281 -5.65 9.05 -16.07
CA GLY A 281 -4.45 9.80 -15.77
C GLY A 281 -4.69 11.13 -15.07
N PHE A 282 -3.67 11.98 -15.15
CA PHE A 282 -3.61 13.27 -14.46
C PHE A 282 -3.15 14.37 -15.43
N ARG A 283 -3.51 15.63 -15.08
CA ARG A 283 -2.99 16.86 -15.74
C ARG A 283 -2.60 17.93 -14.74
#